data_8d31623617a40f26280fb1e83f0b34d3
#
_entry.id   8d31623617a40f26280fb1e83f0b34d3
#
_cell.length_a   1.000
_cell.length_b   1.000
_cell.length_c   1.000
_cell.angle_alpha   90.00
_cell.angle_beta   90.00
_cell.angle_gamma   90.00
#
_symmetry.space_group_name_H-M   'P 1'
#
loop_
_entity.id
_entity.type
_entity.pdbx_description
1 polymer ?
#
loop_
_entity_poly.entity_id
_entity_poly.type
_entity_poly.pdbx_seq_one_letter_code
_entity_poly.pdbx_strand_id
1 'polypeptide(L)'
;MSVEKIADEFSLDLIVMFGSRARGQSIRGSDTDIAVRSTRTLSRDDELRIAAALDAFFPDVDLCDIRKASPLLLGAIGQDAKLIYERRESLFEEFKIFAWNQYMDFKPQLDRIRERNKAEIDAFDEDSE
;
A
#
# COMPACT_ATOMS: atom_id res chain seq x y z
N MET A 1 -6.52 -21.33 -11.32
CA MET A 1 -6.84 -20.51 -10.14
C MET A 1 -7.09 -19.09 -10.58
N SER A 2 -8.04 -18.41 -9.97
CA SER A 2 -8.38 -17.02 -10.29
C SER A 2 -8.07 -16.12 -9.10
N VAL A 3 -8.03 -14.80 -9.33
CA VAL A 3 -7.86 -13.82 -8.26
C VAL A 3 -9.00 -13.96 -7.24
N GLU A 4 -10.22 -14.20 -7.69
CA GLU A 4 -11.39 -14.38 -6.82
C GLU A 4 -11.21 -15.59 -5.88
N LYS A 5 -10.64 -16.69 -6.38
CA LYS A 5 -10.35 -17.88 -5.55
C LYS A 5 -9.29 -17.60 -4.50
N ILE A 6 -8.27 -16.82 -4.85
CA ILE A 6 -7.26 -16.39 -3.89
C ILE A 6 -7.93 -15.56 -2.79
N ALA A 7 -8.79 -14.63 -3.16
CA ALA A 7 -9.53 -13.80 -2.21
C ALA A 7 -10.39 -14.66 -1.27
N ASP A 8 -11.08 -15.66 -1.81
CA ASP A 8 -11.92 -16.54 -0.99
C ASP A 8 -11.09 -17.38 -0.01
N GLU A 9 -9.96 -17.91 -0.46
CA GLU A 9 -9.09 -18.75 0.37
C GLU A 9 -8.56 -18.00 1.59
N PHE A 10 -8.17 -16.75 1.41
CA PHE A 10 -7.55 -15.93 2.46
C PHE A 10 -8.51 -14.90 3.07
N SER A 11 -9.79 -14.98 2.75
CA SER A 11 -10.82 -14.06 3.25
C SER A 11 -10.51 -12.59 2.90
N LEU A 12 -9.94 -12.35 1.73
CA LEU A 12 -9.65 -11.01 1.27
C LEU A 12 -10.92 -10.34 0.78
N ASP A 13 -11.16 -9.12 1.21
CA ASP A 13 -12.29 -8.32 0.72
C ASP A 13 -11.84 -7.23 -0.25
N LEU A 14 -10.53 -6.95 -0.33
CA LEU A 14 -10.00 -5.92 -1.22
C LEU A 14 -8.59 -6.30 -1.68
N ILE A 15 -8.33 -6.15 -2.97
CA ILE A 15 -7.01 -6.28 -3.57
C ILE A 15 -6.83 -5.10 -4.51
N VAL A 16 -5.76 -4.33 -4.31
CA VAL A 16 -5.47 -3.16 -5.14
C VAL A 16 -4.01 -3.15 -5.56
N MET A 17 -3.74 -2.60 -6.74
CA MET A 17 -2.39 -2.33 -7.21
C MET A 17 -2.05 -0.88 -6.93
N PHE A 18 -0.83 -0.60 -6.49
CA PHE A 18 -0.38 0.77 -6.28
C PHE A 18 1.08 0.93 -6.75
N GLY A 19 1.66 2.10 -6.53
CA GLY A 19 3.04 2.37 -6.91
C GLY A 19 3.20 2.62 -8.42
N SER A 20 4.43 2.42 -8.92
CA SER A 20 4.79 2.81 -10.27
C SER A 20 4.00 2.09 -11.36
N ARG A 21 3.69 0.81 -11.19
CA ARG A 21 2.90 0.07 -12.19
C ARG A 21 1.47 0.60 -12.29
N ALA A 22 0.87 0.95 -11.15
CA ALA A 22 -0.48 1.53 -11.14
C ALA A 22 -0.50 2.89 -11.85
N ARG A 23 0.59 3.66 -11.74
CA ARG A 23 0.73 4.94 -12.42
C ARG A 23 1.10 4.83 -13.90
N GLY A 24 1.34 3.62 -14.40
CA GLY A 24 1.81 3.42 -15.77
C GLY A 24 3.26 3.82 -16.00
N GLN A 25 4.04 3.94 -14.95
CA GLN A 25 5.45 4.36 -15.00
C GLN A 25 6.40 3.20 -14.73
N SER A 26 5.94 1.96 -14.89
CA SER A 26 6.77 0.80 -14.60
C SER A 26 7.96 0.73 -15.55
N ILE A 27 9.13 0.43 -14.96
CA ILE A 27 10.35 0.13 -15.69
C ILE A 27 10.45 -1.40 -15.73
N ARG A 28 11.04 -1.93 -16.80
CA ARG A 28 11.26 -3.37 -16.94
C ARG A 28 12.00 -3.91 -15.71
N GLY A 29 11.43 -4.92 -15.06
CA GLY A 29 11.99 -5.50 -13.85
C GLY A 29 11.50 -4.86 -12.55
N SER A 30 10.61 -3.87 -12.62
CA SER A 30 9.99 -3.28 -11.41
C SER A 30 9.04 -4.28 -10.75
N ASP A 31 9.01 -4.27 -9.40
CA ASP A 31 8.07 -5.05 -8.62
C ASP A 31 6.64 -4.57 -8.86
N THR A 32 5.69 -5.46 -8.65
CA THR A 32 4.27 -5.11 -8.65
C THR A 32 3.83 -4.92 -7.21
N ASP A 33 3.54 -3.69 -6.84
CA ASP A 33 3.08 -3.36 -5.49
C ASP A 33 1.58 -3.66 -5.38
N ILE A 34 1.23 -4.62 -4.51
CA ILE A 34 -0.16 -5.03 -4.30
C ILE A 34 -0.48 -4.93 -2.82
N ALA A 35 -1.60 -4.28 -2.50
CA ALA A 35 -2.11 -4.18 -1.14
C ALA A 35 -3.38 -5.01 -1.03
N VAL A 36 -3.50 -5.77 0.05
CA VAL A 36 -4.66 -6.62 0.33
C VAL A 36 -5.23 -6.31 1.70
N ARG A 37 -6.53 -6.48 1.83
CA ARG A 37 -7.20 -6.42 3.14
C ARG A 37 -8.01 -7.69 3.32
N SER A 38 -7.82 -8.33 4.48
CA SER A 38 -8.57 -9.52 4.86
C SER A 38 -9.58 -9.18 5.95
N THR A 39 -10.66 -9.96 6.01
CA THR A 39 -11.62 -9.88 7.11
C THR A 39 -11.08 -10.54 8.39
N ARG A 40 -9.94 -11.25 8.30
CA ARG A 40 -9.23 -11.85 9.43
C ARG A 40 -7.79 -11.36 9.47
N THR A 41 -7.13 -11.56 10.60
CA THR A 41 -5.71 -11.23 10.73
C THR A 41 -4.87 -12.19 9.88
N LEU A 42 -3.99 -11.64 9.05
CA LEU A 42 -3.07 -12.43 8.23
C LEU A 42 -1.77 -12.66 8.98
N SER A 43 -1.32 -13.92 8.97
CA SER A 43 0.01 -14.27 9.50
C SER A 43 1.08 -13.99 8.44
N ARG A 44 2.34 -14.03 8.84
CA ARG A 44 3.46 -13.92 7.89
C ARG A 44 3.38 -15.02 6.82
N ASP A 45 3.03 -16.24 7.23
CA ASP A 45 2.86 -17.37 6.31
C ASP A 45 1.73 -17.10 5.32
N ASP A 46 0.61 -16.56 5.78
CA ASP A 46 -0.50 -16.15 4.91
C ASP A 46 -0.03 -15.14 3.86
N GLU A 47 0.73 -14.13 4.28
CA GLU A 47 1.25 -13.11 3.36
C GLU A 47 2.14 -13.73 2.28
N LEU A 48 3.02 -14.65 2.66
CA LEU A 48 3.90 -15.33 1.71
C LEU A 48 3.10 -16.17 0.71
N ARG A 49 2.08 -16.87 1.18
CA ARG A 49 1.21 -17.68 0.31
C ARG A 49 0.40 -16.82 -0.64
N ILE A 50 -0.13 -15.70 -0.17
CA ILE A 50 -0.89 -14.77 -1.02
C ILE A 50 0.02 -14.20 -2.11
N ALA A 51 1.22 -13.75 -1.74
CA ALA A 51 2.19 -13.22 -2.70
C ALA A 51 2.55 -14.27 -3.77
N ALA A 52 2.83 -15.49 -3.34
CA ALA A 52 3.15 -16.59 -4.25
C ALA A 52 1.99 -16.89 -5.22
N ALA A 53 0.75 -16.88 -4.73
CA ALA A 53 -0.42 -17.10 -5.56
C ALA A 53 -0.63 -15.97 -6.56
N LEU A 54 -0.44 -14.72 -6.15
CA LEU A 54 -0.58 -13.56 -7.02
C LEU A 54 0.54 -13.46 -8.06
N ASP A 55 1.72 -14.04 -7.81
CA ASP A 55 2.81 -14.09 -8.79
C ASP A 55 2.39 -14.81 -10.08
N ALA A 56 1.36 -15.64 -10.05
CA ALA A 56 0.82 -16.27 -11.26
C ALA A 56 0.15 -15.25 -12.19
N PHE A 57 -0.25 -14.09 -11.70
CA PHE A 57 -0.98 -13.08 -12.45
C PHE A 57 -0.20 -11.79 -12.64
N PHE A 58 0.78 -11.52 -11.78
CA PHE A 58 1.54 -10.27 -11.78
C PHE A 58 3.02 -10.58 -11.57
N PRO A 59 3.94 -9.85 -12.23
CA PRO A 59 5.37 -10.10 -12.04
C PRO A 59 5.85 -9.55 -10.68
N ASP A 60 6.63 -10.34 -9.98
CA ASP A 60 7.36 -9.93 -8.77
C ASP A 60 6.50 -9.17 -7.77
N VAL A 61 5.51 -9.85 -7.20
CA VAL A 61 4.56 -9.23 -6.27
C VAL A 61 5.27 -8.83 -4.98
N ASP A 62 5.17 -7.53 -4.64
CA ASP A 62 5.52 -6.99 -3.33
C ASP A 62 4.20 -6.72 -2.58
N LEU A 63 3.93 -7.56 -1.57
CA LEU A 63 2.63 -7.57 -0.89
C LEU A 63 2.64 -6.70 0.36
N CYS A 64 1.60 -5.90 0.49
CA CYS A 64 1.34 -5.09 1.69
C CYS A 64 -0.02 -5.47 2.28
N ASP A 65 -0.06 -5.69 3.59
CA ASP A 65 -1.32 -5.86 4.32
C ASP A 65 -1.83 -4.49 4.75
N ILE A 66 -2.97 -4.08 4.22
CA ILE A 66 -3.57 -2.76 4.49
C ILE A 66 -3.77 -2.54 5.99
N ARG A 67 -4.12 -3.57 6.74
CA ARG A 67 -4.34 -3.46 8.19
C ARG A 67 -3.07 -3.08 8.96
N LYS A 68 -1.90 -3.39 8.40
CA LYS A 68 -0.60 -3.12 9.03
C LYS A 68 0.05 -1.85 8.49
N ALA A 69 -0.57 -1.20 7.51
CA ALA A 69 0.01 -0.04 6.85
C ALA A 69 -0.06 1.21 7.72
N SER A 70 1.02 1.99 7.72
CA SER A 70 1.06 3.30 8.39
C SER A 70 0.15 4.31 7.65
N PRO A 71 -0.24 5.41 8.31
CA PRO A 71 -1.00 6.46 7.62
C PRO A 71 -0.29 7.00 6.38
N LEU A 72 1.03 7.11 6.42
CA LEU A 72 1.82 7.56 5.27
C LEU A 72 1.70 6.59 4.10
N LEU A 73 1.83 5.29 4.37
CA LEU A 73 1.68 4.25 3.35
C LEU A 73 0.25 4.18 2.82
N LEU A 74 -0.75 4.29 3.71
CA LEU A 74 -2.15 4.34 3.30
C LEU A 74 -2.42 5.49 2.33
N GLY A 75 -1.86 6.66 2.59
CA GLY A 75 -1.98 7.79 1.68
C GLY A 75 -1.40 7.50 0.31
N ALA A 76 -0.23 6.88 0.25
CA ALA A 76 0.41 6.50 -1.00
C ALA A 76 -0.42 5.46 -1.76
N ILE A 77 -0.91 4.44 -1.05
CA ILE A 77 -1.76 3.40 -1.65
C ILE A 77 -3.03 4.04 -2.23
N GLY A 78 -3.74 4.82 -1.42
CA GLY A 78 -5.01 5.42 -1.82
C GLY A 78 -4.90 6.37 -3.00
N GLN A 79 -3.79 7.08 -3.11
CA GLN A 79 -3.57 8.04 -4.18
C GLN A 79 -3.40 7.36 -5.56
N ASP A 80 -2.67 6.25 -5.60
CA ASP A 80 -2.29 5.59 -6.85
C ASP A 80 -3.10 4.32 -7.14
N ALA A 81 -3.95 3.87 -6.21
CA ALA A 81 -4.56 2.56 -6.27
C ALA A 81 -5.41 2.33 -7.51
N LYS A 82 -5.23 1.14 -8.09
CA LYS A 82 -6.12 0.58 -9.10
C LYS A 82 -6.74 -0.69 -8.56
N LEU A 83 -8.05 -0.82 -8.72
CA LEU A 83 -8.79 -1.95 -8.21
C LEU A 83 -8.45 -3.23 -8.99
N ILE A 84 -8.09 -4.29 -8.25
CA ILE A 84 -7.98 -5.64 -8.80
C ILE A 84 -9.21 -6.46 -8.42
N TYR A 85 -9.63 -6.39 -7.16
CA TYR A 85 -10.76 -7.17 -6.65
C TYR A 85 -11.39 -6.45 -5.44
N GLU A 86 -12.71 -6.42 -5.41
CA GLU A 86 -13.48 -6.05 -4.22
C GLU A 86 -14.60 -7.06 -4.01
N ARG A 87 -14.85 -7.41 -2.75
CA ARG A 87 -15.87 -8.42 -2.43
C ARG A 87 -17.28 -7.92 -2.67
N ARG A 88 -17.51 -6.63 -2.46
CA ARG A 88 -18.78 -5.98 -2.77
C ARG A 88 -18.53 -4.64 -3.43
N GLU A 89 -19.52 -4.19 -4.18
CA GLU A 89 -19.47 -2.89 -4.82
C GLU A 89 -19.22 -1.78 -3.79
N SER A 90 -18.41 -0.80 -4.17
CA SER A 90 -18.07 0.39 -3.37
C SER A 90 -17.05 0.17 -2.24
N LEU A 91 -16.56 -1.03 -1.98
CA LEU A 91 -15.50 -1.24 -0.98
C LEU A 91 -14.24 -0.45 -1.33
N PHE A 92 -13.88 -0.43 -2.59
CA PHE A 92 -12.70 0.30 -3.06
C PHE A 92 -12.83 1.81 -2.82
N GLU A 93 -13.99 2.37 -3.14
CA GLU A 93 -14.24 3.79 -2.91
C GLU A 93 -14.21 4.13 -1.41
N GLU A 94 -14.81 3.28 -0.57
CA GLU A 94 -14.77 3.43 0.88
C GLU A 94 -13.34 3.38 1.40
N PHE A 95 -12.52 2.48 0.86
CA PHE A 95 -11.11 2.37 1.23
C PHE A 95 -10.34 3.64 0.89
N LYS A 96 -10.55 4.20 -0.30
CA LYS A 96 -9.86 5.43 -0.71
C LYS A 96 -10.18 6.60 0.23
N ILE A 97 -11.43 6.72 0.63
CA ILE A 97 -11.85 7.75 1.58
C ILE A 97 -11.17 7.53 2.94
N PHE A 98 -11.18 6.29 3.43
CA PHE A 98 -10.52 5.94 4.69
C PHE A 98 -9.03 6.25 4.65
N ALA A 99 -8.34 5.84 3.58
CA ALA A 99 -6.91 6.05 3.43
C ALA A 99 -6.55 7.55 3.40
N TRP A 100 -7.34 8.34 2.68
CA TRP A 100 -7.16 9.79 2.63
C TRP A 100 -7.32 10.42 4.01
N ASN A 101 -8.37 10.04 4.74
CA ASN A 101 -8.63 10.57 6.08
C ASN A 101 -7.50 10.22 7.05
N GLN A 102 -6.99 9.00 7.02
CA GLN A 102 -5.86 8.57 7.85
C GLN A 102 -4.60 9.38 7.54
N TYR A 103 -4.33 9.60 6.27
CA TYR A 103 -3.18 10.37 5.83
C TYR A 103 -3.32 11.85 6.26
N MET A 104 -4.48 12.45 6.06
CA MET A 104 -4.71 13.86 6.41
C MET A 104 -4.63 14.11 7.91
N ASP A 105 -5.09 13.16 8.72
CA ASP A 105 -4.96 13.24 10.18
C ASP A 105 -3.49 13.15 10.63
N PHE A 106 -2.68 12.42 9.89
CA PHE A 106 -1.25 12.24 10.19
C PHE A 106 -0.40 13.39 9.64
N LYS A 107 -0.82 14.05 8.57
CA LYS A 107 -0.03 15.04 7.84
C LYS A 107 0.56 16.15 8.71
N PRO A 108 -0.14 16.73 9.68
CA PRO A 108 0.45 17.75 10.55
C PRO A 108 1.68 17.24 11.31
N GLN A 109 1.66 15.98 11.76
CA GLN A 109 2.81 15.37 12.43
C GLN A 109 3.97 15.16 11.45
N LEU A 110 3.67 14.70 10.24
CA LEU A 110 4.68 14.51 9.20
C LEU A 110 5.35 15.83 8.81
N ASP A 111 4.56 16.89 8.65
CA ASP A 111 5.09 18.21 8.31
C ASP A 111 6.03 18.72 9.41
N ARG A 112 5.68 18.52 10.69
CA ARG A 112 6.55 18.90 11.83
C ARG A 112 7.86 18.11 11.83
N ILE A 113 7.81 16.81 11.52
CA ILE A 113 9.00 15.97 11.44
C ILE A 113 9.90 16.45 10.31
N ARG A 114 9.34 16.76 9.15
CA ARG A 114 10.09 17.26 7.99
C ARG A 114 10.75 18.60 8.28
N GLU A 115 10.05 19.52 8.92
CA GLU A 115 10.59 20.83 9.30
C GLU A 115 11.73 20.68 10.30
N ARG A 116 11.58 19.81 11.29
CA ARG A 116 12.65 19.57 12.28
C ARG A 116 13.87 18.96 11.61
N ASN A 117 13.69 17.96 10.73
CA ASN A 117 14.79 17.33 10.03
C ASN A 117 15.51 18.33 9.11
N LYS A 118 14.77 19.20 8.44
CA LYS A 118 15.34 20.25 7.62
C LYS A 118 16.19 21.22 8.46
N ALA A 119 15.68 21.63 9.59
CA ALA A 119 16.43 22.51 10.51
C ALA A 119 17.72 21.86 11.00
N GLU A 120 17.68 20.56 11.34
CA GLU A 120 18.87 19.82 11.76
C GLU A 120 19.90 19.70 10.63
N ILE A 121 19.45 19.46 9.40
CA ILE A 121 20.32 19.37 8.22
C ILE A 121 20.96 20.74 7.94
N ASP A 122 20.17 21.80 7.96
CA ASP A 122 20.68 23.17 7.74
C ASP A 122 21.71 23.55 8.81
N ALA A 123 21.47 23.23 10.08
CA ALA A 123 22.41 23.48 11.17
C ALA A 123 23.71 22.67 10.98
N PHE A 124 23.60 21.41 10.50
CA PHE A 124 24.78 20.59 10.23
C PHE A 124 25.63 21.17 9.09
N ASP A 125 25.00 21.67 8.03
CA ASP A 125 25.69 22.28 6.90
C ASP A 125 26.42 23.55 7.31
N GLU A 126 25.84 24.38 8.20
CA GLU A 126 26.48 25.55 8.74
C GLU A 126 27.73 25.21 9.57
N ASP A 127 27.66 24.12 10.36
CA ASP A 127 28.76 23.69 11.21
C ASP A 127 29.87 22.96 10.43
N SER A 128 29.64 22.56 9.19
CA SER A 128 30.62 21.83 8.41
C SER A 128 31.63 22.67 7.64
N GLU A 129 31.54 23.96 7.74
CA GLU A 129 32.53 24.87 7.16
C GLU A 129 33.75 25.00 8.13
#